data_f3f0a5f07059fc890d1fbeed0440d18e
#
_entry.id   f3f0a5f07059fc890d1fbeed0440d18e
#
_cell.length_a   1.000
_cell.length_b   1.000
_cell.length_c   1.000
_cell.angle_alpha   90.00
_cell.angle_beta   90.00
_cell.angle_gamma   90.00
#
_symmetry.space_group_name_H-M   'P 1'
#
loop_
_entity.id
_entity.type
_entity.pdbx_description
1 polymer ?
#
loop_
_entity_poly.entity_id
_entity_poly.type
_entity_poly.pdbx_seq_one_letter_code
_entity_poly.pdbx_strand_id
1 'polypeptide(L)'
;VTPQPNGNQRVKISADSIRAVGDAPDFTADVTVKEIEPGLNDYLIRIDLKERTSPAPIQINWFVPIVDIVGKWHPTIGPDRSLTANWATTTQTYATLGAPVFTFFSSEDKNRHTFALSDAINPISIRTQLEEEDSAANCRIVLFDAPWPQIKDYEITIRIDERPHPYHETISTISQWWSAMPPYRPAPVPESAYEPVYSTWYSFHQKLTDKEVEANCQWSRELGCKTVILDDGWQTEDNNKGYAFCGDWGVATSKFPNFPSHVANVRDLEMNYLVWFSVPFVGPKSKAWQSLKDKTLPKAAVGSAACLDPRFASVRQTIIDCYRTAIEEWNIDGLKLDFVDRFTAENPVTPENETADMVSVPAAADRLFTDIMTQLRALKPDVLIEFRQAYIGPAMRKYGNIFRAHDCPNDATSNLTRTIDLRLLSGNTAVHSDMVMWNPRESVEHAAMQLWATLFSVPQISVKQDSIPGEHEQMLREFLTFWIQRKNLLMKGRLNPVQPLDLYPSVHVENDEETLSAIYQQQHIAQLPKNSGRKLSIVNATHKPQVHLDCSKIKTARELRIYNCLGEEVNRAKISNGDSIQTIAVPSAGYAIADA
;
A
#
# COMPACT_ATOMS: atom_id res chain seq x y z
N VAL A 1 30.01 -38.52 0.04
CA VAL A 1 29.96 -37.91 1.39
C VAL A 1 29.56 -36.47 1.16
N THR A 2 28.28 -36.18 1.24
CA THR A 2 27.75 -34.80 1.20
C THR A 2 28.26 -34.08 2.43
N PRO A 3 28.92 -32.93 2.33
CA PRO A 3 29.21 -32.12 3.50
C PRO A 3 27.88 -31.71 4.15
N GLN A 4 27.69 -32.06 5.40
CA GLN A 4 26.64 -31.43 6.20
C GLN A 4 26.92 -29.92 6.17
N PRO A 5 25.92 -29.06 5.87
CA PRO A 5 26.13 -27.62 5.99
C PRO A 5 26.45 -27.34 7.45
N ASN A 6 27.66 -26.89 7.72
CA ASN A 6 28.04 -26.36 9.04
C ASN A 6 27.03 -25.30 9.41
N GLY A 7 26.24 -25.58 10.45
CA GLY A 7 25.23 -24.68 10.94
C GLY A 7 25.81 -23.32 11.28
N ASN A 8 25.03 -22.27 10.99
CA ASN A 8 25.18 -20.90 11.48
C ASN A 8 26.37 -20.10 10.93
N GLN A 9 26.56 -20.05 9.62
CA GLN A 9 27.24 -18.88 9.08
C GLN A 9 26.24 -17.72 9.04
N ARG A 10 26.11 -16.98 10.16
CA ARG A 10 25.30 -15.76 10.24
C ARG A 10 25.86 -14.73 9.25
N VAL A 11 24.98 -14.01 8.55
CA VAL A 11 25.37 -12.88 7.72
C VAL A 11 26.18 -11.90 8.56
N LYS A 12 27.29 -11.41 7.99
CA LYS A 12 28.16 -10.45 8.66
C LYS A 12 28.41 -9.25 7.74
N ILE A 13 28.01 -8.08 8.20
CA ILE A 13 28.43 -6.81 7.61
C ILE A 13 29.59 -6.27 8.45
N SER A 14 30.68 -5.91 7.79
CA SER A 14 31.89 -5.32 8.41
C SER A 14 32.33 -4.11 7.59
N ALA A 15 33.36 -3.40 8.01
CA ALA A 15 33.91 -2.30 7.24
C ALA A 15 34.37 -2.75 5.83
N ASP A 16 34.85 -3.99 5.67
CA ASP A 16 35.24 -4.56 4.37
C ASP A 16 34.03 -4.78 3.42
N SER A 17 32.81 -4.79 3.95
CA SER A 17 31.58 -4.86 3.17
C SER A 17 31.21 -3.52 2.50
N ILE A 18 31.89 -2.42 2.88
CA ILE A 18 31.58 -1.05 2.49
C ILE A 18 32.67 -0.53 1.55
N ARG A 19 32.28 -0.14 0.34
CA ARG A 19 33.22 0.31 -0.71
C ARG A 19 32.66 1.49 -1.49
N ALA A 20 33.57 2.35 -1.96
CA ALA A 20 33.22 3.36 -2.95
C ALA A 20 32.80 2.73 -4.29
N VAL A 21 31.93 3.40 -5.01
CA VAL A 21 31.60 3.08 -6.40
C VAL A 21 32.29 4.09 -7.31
N GLY A 22 33.33 3.64 -8.04
CA GLY A 22 34.17 4.52 -8.88
C GLY A 22 35.19 5.33 -8.08
N ASP A 23 35.66 6.44 -8.67
CA ASP A 23 36.62 7.36 -8.02
C ASP A 23 35.85 8.24 -7.01
N ALA A 24 35.85 7.81 -5.77
CA ALA A 24 35.17 8.53 -4.68
C ALA A 24 36.16 9.25 -3.77
N PRO A 25 35.78 10.37 -3.13
CA PRO A 25 36.57 10.98 -2.09
C PRO A 25 36.82 10.02 -0.92
N ASP A 26 37.97 10.20 -0.23
CA ASP A 26 38.31 9.41 0.94
C ASP A 26 37.24 9.47 2.02
N PHE A 27 36.80 8.32 2.49
CA PHE A 27 35.91 8.17 3.63
C PHE A 27 36.41 7.07 4.57
N THR A 28 35.94 7.08 5.80
CA THR A 28 36.06 5.96 6.73
C THR A 28 34.66 5.41 7.06
N ALA A 29 34.59 4.13 7.30
CA ALA A 29 33.34 3.48 7.68
C ALA A 29 33.56 2.59 8.92
N ASP A 30 32.74 2.82 9.94
CA ASP A 30 32.70 2.01 11.15
C ASP A 30 31.39 1.22 11.20
N VAL A 31 31.46 -0.04 11.64
CA VAL A 31 30.30 -0.91 11.79
C VAL A 31 30.22 -1.42 13.23
N THR A 32 29.15 -1.06 13.92
CA THR A 32 28.83 -1.58 15.25
C THR A 32 27.64 -2.53 15.13
N VAL A 33 27.78 -3.75 15.67
CA VAL A 33 26.71 -4.76 15.65
C VAL A 33 26.06 -4.84 17.02
N LYS A 34 24.73 -4.79 17.03
CA LYS A 34 23.91 -5.02 18.23
C LYS A 34 22.98 -6.20 17.98
N GLU A 35 23.23 -7.31 18.67
CA GLU A 35 22.24 -8.40 18.70
C GLU A 35 21.05 -7.98 19.55
N ILE A 36 19.87 -7.95 18.95
CA ILE A 36 18.59 -7.63 19.62
C ILE A 36 18.00 -8.91 20.23
N GLU A 37 17.99 -9.98 19.43
CA GLU A 37 17.61 -11.34 19.79
C GLU A 37 18.44 -12.32 18.95
N PRO A 38 18.54 -13.60 19.33
CA PRO A 38 19.21 -14.59 18.50
C PRO A 38 18.62 -14.63 17.07
N GLY A 39 19.43 -14.25 16.09
CA GLY A 39 19.02 -14.16 14.67
C GLY A 39 18.39 -12.81 14.25
N LEU A 40 18.31 -11.83 15.15
CA LEU A 40 17.90 -10.46 14.86
C LEU A 40 19.02 -9.49 15.27
N ASN A 41 19.63 -8.82 14.29
CA ASN A 41 20.77 -7.93 14.50
C ASN A 41 20.54 -6.55 13.88
N ASP A 42 21.00 -5.51 14.57
CA ASP A 42 21.12 -4.17 14.04
C ASP A 42 22.61 -3.86 13.77
N TYR A 43 22.91 -3.53 12.52
CA TYR A 43 24.23 -3.08 12.07
C TYR A 43 24.19 -1.56 11.93
N LEU A 44 24.75 -0.86 12.92
CA LEU A 44 24.92 0.59 12.86
C LEU A 44 26.17 0.90 12.06
N ILE A 45 26.00 1.60 10.95
CA ILE A 45 27.05 1.98 10.02
C ILE A 45 27.20 3.50 10.09
N ARG A 46 28.40 3.94 10.39
CA ARG A 46 28.80 5.35 10.37
C ARG A 46 29.81 5.57 9.26
N ILE A 47 29.54 6.55 8.41
CA ILE A 47 30.38 6.99 7.30
C ILE A 47 30.84 8.41 7.61
N ASP A 48 32.16 8.61 7.72
CA ASP A 48 32.77 9.92 7.92
C ASP A 48 33.59 10.29 6.67
N LEU A 49 33.22 11.39 6.02
CA LEU A 49 33.95 11.96 4.88
C LEU A 49 35.13 12.80 5.37
N LYS A 50 36.22 12.78 4.62
CA LYS A 50 37.44 13.57 4.96
C LYS A 50 37.15 15.06 5.05
N GLU A 51 36.30 15.56 4.15
CA GLU A 51 35.82 16.95 4.09
C GLU A 51 34.32 17.01 3.94
N ARG A 52 33.69 18.15 4.28
CA ARG A 52 32.28 18.38 3.99
C ARG A 52 32.12 18.53 2.49
N THR A 53 31.52 17.54 1.85
CA THR A 53 31.29 17.50 0.40
C THR A 53 30.00 16.74 0.06
N SER A 54 29.56 16.85 -1.20
CA SER A 54 28.54 15.95 -1.71
C SER A 54 29.14 14.56 -1.86
N PRO A 55 28.61 13.54 -1.17
CA PRO A 55 29.20 12.21 -1.20
C PRO A 55 29.07 11.57 -2.58
N ALA A 56 30.06 10.78 -2.95
CA ALA A 56 29.96 9.87 -4.09
C ALA A 56 29.21 8.59 -3.65
N PRO A 57 28.70 7.79 -4.61
CA PRO A 57 27.99 6.56 -4.28
C PRO A 57 28.87 5.58 -3.49
N ILE A 58 28.31 5.07 -2.39
CA ILE A 58 28.94 4.05 -1.52
C ILE A 58 28.04 2.82 -1.52
N GLN A 59 28.63 1.65 -1.79
CA GLN A 59 27.92 0.38 -1.74
C GLN A 59 28.24 -0.39 -0.46
N ILE A 60 27.22 -1.09 0.05
CA ILE A 60 27.32 -2.03 1.16
C ILE A 60 26.86 -3.38 0.63
N ASN A 61 27.70 -4.42 0.75
CA ASN A 61 27.43 -5.75 0.21
C ASN A 61 27.53 -6.83 1.28
N TRP A 62 26.64 -7.82 1.17
CA TRP A 62 26.77 -9.09 1.89
C TRP A 62 26.12 -10.21 1.08
N PHE A 63 26.46 -11.45 1.41
CA PHE A 63 25.98 -12.65 0.72
C PHE A 63 25.10 -13.48 1.63
N VAL A 64 24.04 -14.04 1.05
CA VAL A 64 23.11 -14.94 1.72
C VAL A 64 23.11 -16.26 0.96
N PRO A 65 23.56 -17.39 1.54
CA PRO A 65 23.50 -18.69 0.89
C PRO A 65 22.07 -19.06 0.50
N ILE A 66 21.86 -19.55 -0.72
CA ILE A 66 20.54 -19.95 -1.21
C ILE A 66 20.21 -21.35 -0.68
N VAL A 67 19.83 -21.42 0.59
CA VAL A 67 19.39 -22.65 1.25
C VAL A 67 17.94 -22.49 1.62
N ASP A 68 17.07 -23.28 0.94
CA ASP A 68 15.61 -23.21 1.11
C ASP A 68 15.06 -21.77 0.95
N ILE A 69 15.58 -21.05 -0.05
CA ILE A 69 15.04 -19.76 -0.50
C ILE A 69 14.40 -20.00 -1.87
N VAL A 70 13.08 -19.74 -1.96
CA VAL A 70 12.31 -19.97 -3.19
C VAL A 70 11.80 -18.68 -3.83
N GLY A 71 11.76 -17.59 -3.09
CA GLY A 71 11.25 -16.33 -3.58
C GLY A 71 11.66 -15.14 -2.72
N LYS A 72 11.29 -13.96 -3.20
CA LYS A 72 11.56 -12.69 -2.53
C LYS A 72 10.29 -11.83 -2.46
N TRP A 73 10.29 -10.91 -1.51
CA TRP A 73 9.28 -9.88 -1.36
C TRP A 73 9.90 -8.50 -1.08
N HIS A 74 9.31 -7.47 -1.65
CA HIS A 74 9.54 -6.06 -1.30
C HIS A 74 8.26 -5.24 -1.61
N PRO A 75 8.08 -4.03 -1.05
CA PRO A 75 6.79 -3.30 -1.11
C PRO A 75 6.27 -2.95 -2.49
N THR A 76 7.15 -2.86 -3.48
CA THR A 76 6.79 -2.54 -4.88
C THR A 76 6.90 -3.74 -5.81
N ILE A 77 6.94 -4.97 -5.27
CA ILE A 77 7.05 -6.18 -6.08
C ILE A 77 5.78 -6.39 -6.92
N GLY A 78 5.99 -6.83 -8.15
CA GLY A 78 4.91 -7.26 -9.03
C GLY A 78 4.49 -8.72 -8.78
N PRO A 79 3.78 -9.32 -9.74
CA PRO A 79 3.41 -10.74 -9.68
C PRO A 79 4.61 -11.68 -9.69
N ASP A 80 5.71 -11.32 -10.35
CA ASP A 80 6.93 -12.12 -10.36
C ASP A 80 7.72 -11.91 -9.06
N ARG A 81 7.71 -12.95 -8.22
CA ARG A 81 8.41 -13.01 -6.92
C ARG A 81 9.58 -13.97 -6.95
N SER A 82 9.98 -14.44 -8.12
CA SER A 82 11.12 -15.30 -8.31
C SER A 82 12.44 -14.62 -7.93
N LEU A 83 13.45 -15.43 -7.69
CA LEU A 83 14.80 -14.93 -7.52
C LEU A 83 15.31 -14.41 -8.87
N THR A 84 16.09 -13.33 -8.85
CA THR A 84 16.59 -12.69 -10.07
C THR A 84 18.08 -12.92 -10.24
N ALA A 85 18.50 -13.14 -11.50
CA ALA A 85 19.90 -13.26 -11.87
C ALA A 85 20.69 -11.96 -11.64
N ASN A 86 22.02 -12.02 -11.73
CA ASN A 86 22.92 -10.93 -11.37
C ASN A 86 22.81 -9.65 -12.23
N TRP A 87 22.16 -9.70 -13.40
CA TRP A 87 21.86 -8.54 -14.25
C TRP A 87 20.50 -7.90 -14.00
N ALA A 88 19.84 -8.24 -12.91
CA ALA A 88 18.53 -7.69 -12.57
C ALA A 88 18.58 -6.18 -12.28
N THR A 89 17.43 -5.53 -12.44
CA THR A 89 17.28 -4.10 -12.19
C THR A 89 17.40 -3.74 -10.70
N THR A 90 17.79 -2.50 -10.46
CA THR A 90 17.85 -1.91 -9.14
C THR A 90 16.44 -1.45 -8.70
N THR A 91 16.07 -1.69 -7.45
CA THR A 91 14.90 -1.10 -6.82
C THR A 91 15.34 0.15 -6.05
N GLN A 92 14.76 1.30 -6.40
CA GLN A 92 15.02 2.56 -5.68
C GLN A 92 13.90 2.82 -4.67
N THR A 93 14.26 3.34 -3.50
CA THR A 93 13.32 3.75 -2.45
C THR A 93 13.69 5.12 -1.89
N TYR A 94 12.69 5.92 -1.54
CA TYR A 94 12.80 7.20 -0.84
C TYR A 94 11.44 7.58 -0.24
N ALA A 95 11.33 8.71 0.45
CA ALA A 95 10.14 9.11 1.24
C ALA A 95 8.80 8.87 0.52
N THR A 96 8.73 9.14 -0.78
CA THR A 96 7.52 9.04 -1.60
C THR A 96 7.55 7.87 -2.60
N LEU A 97 8.42 6.90 -2.42
CA LEU A 97 8.52 5.72 -3.28
C LEU A 97 8.98 4.48 -2.51
N GLY A 98 8.12 3.46 -2.44
CA GLY A 98 8.45 2.17 -1.83
C GLY A 98 8.81 2.26 -0.35
N ALA A 99 9.57 1.29 0.11
CA ALA A 99 10.21 1.28 1.43
C ALA A 99 11.48 0.42 1.39
N PRO A 100 12.53 0.76 2.15
CA PRO A 100 13.80 0.06 2.10
C PRO A 100 13.78 -1.23 2.93
N VAL A 101 13.04 -2.23 2.43
CA VAL A 101 12.93 -3.58 3.02
C VAL A 101 12.86 -4.65 1.94
N PHE A 102 13.55 -5.75 2.16
CA PHE A 102 13.51 -6.97 1.37
C PHE A 102 13.44 -8.20 2.26
N THR A 103 12.71 -9.21 1.80
CA THR A 103 12.54 -10.49 2.48
C THR A 103 12.76 -11.62 1.48
N PHE A 104 13.62 -12.57 1.83
CA PHE A 104 13.68 -13.89 1.20
C PHE A 104 12.90 -14.89 2.03
N PHE A 105 12.08 -15.71 1.39
CA PHE A 105 11.23 -16.69 2.06
C PHE A 105 11.42 -18.11 1.51
N SER A 106 11.08 -19.09 2.34
CA SER A 106 11.17 -20.52 2.04
C SER A 106 9.90 -21.05 1.38
N SER A 107 9.99 -22.31 0.93
CA SER A 107 8.83 -23.10 0.46
C SER A 107 7.73 -23.30 1.50
N GLU A 108 8.02 -23.08 2.79
CA GLU A 108 7.07 -23.14 3.90
C GLU A 108 6.60 -21.73 4.35
N ASP A 109 6.74 -20.71 3.53
CA ASP A 109 6.40 -19.32 3.83
C ASP A 109 7.15 -18.74 5.04
N LYS A 110 8.31 -19.29 5.38
CA LYS A 110 9.13 -18.80 6.49
C LYS A 110 10.16 -17.80 6.00
N ASN A 111 10.42 -16.79 6.81
CA ASN A 111 11.55 -15.90 6.62
C ASN A 111 12.87 -16.69 6.61
N ARG A 112 13.73 -16.38 5.65
CA ARG A 112 15.10 -16.86 5.58
C ARG A 112 16.11 -15.74 5.77
N HIS A 113 15.79 -14.57 5.24
CA HIS A 113 16.58 -13.38 5.42
C HIS A 113 15.74 -12.15 5.09
N THR A 114 15.50 -11.33 6.07
CA THR A 114 14.88 -10.00 5.88
C THR A 114 15.89 -8.94 6.27
N PHE A 115 16.03 -7.90 5.45
CA PHE A 115 16.77 -6.72 5.83
C PHE A 115 15.95 -5.45 5.59
N ALA A 116 16.15 -4.46 6.45
CA ALA A 116 15.52 -3.16 6.35
C ALA A 116 16.47 -2.05 6.81
N LEU A 117 16.29 -0.84 6.25
CA LEU A 117 17.15 0.30 6.56
C LEU A 117 16.41 1.34 7.39
N SER A 118 17.15 2.03 8.26
CA SER A 118 16.58 3.09 9.11
C SER A 118 16.29 4.38 8.35
N ASP A 119 16.98 4.67 7.26
CA ASP A 119 16.69 5.82 6.40
C ASP A 119 15.70 5.42 5.30
N ALA A 120 14.48 5.92 5.40
CA ALA A 120 13.42 5.74 4.41
C ALA A 120 13.00 7.09 3.78
N ILE A 121 13.74 8.15 4.03
CA ILE A 121 13.48 9.48 3.45
C ILE A 121 14.38 9.71 2.24
N ASN A 122 15.64 9.44 2.40
CA ASN A 122 16.63 9.68 1.36
C ASN A 122 16.66 8.55 0.33
N PRO A 123 17.11 8.82 -0.92
CA PRO A 123 17.17 7.81 -1.96
C PRO A 123 18.21 6.75 -1.65
N ILE A 124 17.76 5.50 -1.72
CA ILE A 124 18.58 4.31 -1.54
C ILE A 124 18.27 3.35 -2.69
N SER A 125 19.31 2.83 -3.34
CA SER A 125 19.20 1.80 -4.35
C SER A 125 19.51 0.44 -3.77
N ILE A 126 18.64 -0.55 -4.02
CA ILE A 126 18.75 -1.90 -3.47
C ILE A 126 18.76 -2.91 -4.61
N ARG A 127 19.69 -3.85 -4.56
CA ARG A 127 19.73 -5.04 -5.41
C ARG A 127 19.76 -6.29 -4.55
N THR A 128 19.02 -7.31 -4.99
CA THR A 128 19.09 -8.68 -4.44
C THR A 128 19.14 -9.63 -5.61
N GLN A 129 20.33 -10.07 -5.98
CA GLN A 129 20.59 -10.83 -7.19
C GLN A 129 21.35 -12.12 -6.88
N LEU A 130 21.19 -13.13 -7.72
CA LEU A 130 21.94 -14.38 -7.57
C LEU A 130 23.34 -14.25 -8.20
N GLU A 131 24.33 -14.71 -7.48
CA GLU A 131 25.65 -15.03 -8.00
C GLU A 131 25.66 -16.55 -8.20
N GLU A 132 25.61 -17.00 -9.45
CA GLU A 132 25.39 -18.40 -9.80
C GLU A 132 26.55 -19.29 -9.35
N GLU A 133 27.80 -18.81 -9.50
CA GLU A 133 29.02 -19.51 -9.11
C GLU A 133 29.13 -19.78 -7.62
N ASP A 134 28.57 -18.91 -6.79
CA ASP A 134 28.62 -19.02 -5.32
C ASP A 134 27.35 -19.63 -4.73
N SER A 135 26.32 -19.85 -5.54
CA SER A 135 24.99 -20.27 -5.08
C SER A 135 24.50 -19.40 -3.90
N ALA A 136 24.66 -18.10 -4.04
CA ALA A 136 24.34 -17.11 -3.02
C ALA A 136 23.56 -15.93 -3.60
N ALA A 137 22.71 -15.30 -2.79
CA ALA A 137 22.13 -14.01 -3.10
C ALA A 137 23.07 -12.89 -2.64
N ASN A 138 23.50 -12.04 -3.58
CA ASN A 138 24.25 -10.83 -3.29
C ASN A 138 23.27 -9.70 -2.96
N CYS A 139 23.20 -9.34 -1.69
CA CYS A 139 22.44 -8.19 -1.22
C CYS A 139 23.35 -6.95 -1.29
N ARG A 140 22.95 -5.97 -2.10
CA ARG A 140 23.69 -4.74 -2.32
C ARG A 140 22.80 -3.53 -2.07
N ILE A 141 23.28 -2.64 -1.23
CA ILE A 141 22.70 -1.32 -1.00
C ILE A 141 23.67 -0.29 -1.58
N VAL A 142 23.16 0.69 -2.33
CA VAL A 142 23.92 1.84 -2.78
C VAL A 142 23.32 3.09 -2.14
N LEU A 143 24.13 3.74 -1.32
CA LEU A 143 23.87 5.03 -0.72
C LEU A 143 24.41 6.12 -1.65
N PHE A 144 23.79 7.30 -1.65
CA PHE A 144 24.25 8.48 -2.38
C PHE A 144 24.30 8.31 -3.90
N ASP A 145 23.46 7.43 -4.45
CA ASP A 145 23.40 7.17 -5.90
C ASP A 145 22.44 8.15 -6.64
N ALA A 146 21.98 9.18 -5.95
CA ALA A 146 21.23 10.31 -6.46
C ALA A 146 21.88 11.62 -5.98
N PRO A 147 21.55 12.79 -6.56
CA PRO A 147 22.07 14.08 -6.10
C PRO A 147 21.85 14.29 -4.59
N TRP A 148 22.93 14.55 -3.88
CA TRP A 148 22.94 14.66 -2.43
C TRP A 148 23.57 15.97 -1.95
N PRO A 149 23.05 16.62 -0.90
CA PRO A 149 23.65 17.81 -0.32
C PRO A 149 25.03 17.51 0.29
N GLN A 150 25.80 18.56 0.57
CA GLN A 150 27.09 18.42 1.22
C GLN A 150 26.91 17.97 2.68
N ILE A 151 27.55 16.86 3.02
CA ILE A 151 27.57 16.29 4.38
C ILE A 151 29.01 16.10 4.86
N LYS A 152 29.20 15.93 6.14
CA LYS A 152 30.49 15.55 6.76
C LYS A 152 30.44 14.09 7.22
N ASP A 153 29.30 13.66 7.72
CA ASP A 153 29.05 12.33 8.24
C ASP A 153 27.65 11.86 7.87
N TYR A 154 27.46 10.54 7.90
CA TYR A 154 26.16 9.89 7.69
C TYR A 154 26.07 8.63 8.54
N GLU A 155 24.93 8.40 9.13
CA GLU A 155 24.66 7.22 9.95
C GLU A 155 23.41 6.50 9.47
N ILE A 156 23.49 5.18 9.35
CA ILE A 156 22.36 4.33 8.98
C ILE A 156 22.43 3.00 9.72
N THR A 157 21.27 2.50 10.12
CA THR A 157 21.13 1.15 10.67
C THR A 157 20.56 0.22 9.61
N ILE A 158 21.21 -0.93 9.41
CA ILE A 158 20.67 -2.06 8.66
C ILE A 158 20.22 -3.10 9.68
N ARG A 159 18.90 -3.32 9.79
CA ARG A 159 18.34 -4.42 10.56
C ARG A 159 18.29 -5.66 9.70
N ILE A 160 18.85 -6.78 10.22
CA ILE A 160 18.79 -8.10 9.59
C ILE A 160 18.07 -9.07 10.51
N ASP A 161 17.05 -9.74 9.98
CA ASP A 161 16.26 -10.76 10.67
C ASP A 161 16.36 -12.11 9.93
N GLU A 162 16.98 -13.09 10.57
CA GLU A 162 17.18 -14.46 10.07
C GLU A 162 16.37 -15.49 10.89
N ARG A 163 15.44 -15.02 11.75
CA ARG A 163 14.58 -15.89 12.55
C ARG A 163 13.57 -16.58 11.62
N PRO A 164 13.31 -17.90 11.79
CA PRO A 164 12.43 -18.67 10.89
C PRO A 164 10.94 -18.48 11.24
N HIS A 165 10.53 -17.23 11.46
CA HIS A 165 9.12 -16.87 11.62
C HIS A 165 8.39 -16.87 10.27
N PRO A 166 7.05 -16.90 10.23
CA PRO A 166 6.31 -16.59 9.02
C PRO A 166 6.78 -15.27 8.41
N TYR A 167 7.05 -15.24 7.08
CA TYR A 167 7.63 -14.06 6.43
C TYR A 167 6.79 -12.78 6.65
N HIS A 168 5.47 -12.92 6.66
CA HIS A 168 4.54 -11.81 6.87
C HIS A 168 4.62 -11.22 8.29
N GLU A 169 4.88 -12.06 9.31
CA GLU A 169 5.10 -11.60 10.68
C GLU A 169 6.43 -10.84 10.79
N THR A 170 7.47 -11.34 10.11
CA THR A 170 8.77 -10.65 10.06
C THR A 170 8.64 -9.26 9.43
N ILE A 171 7.92 -9.12 8.31
CA ILE A 171 7.66 -7.82 7.68
C ILE A 171 6.89 -6.89 8.65
N SER A 172 5.91 -7.42 9.35
CA SER A 172 5.16 -6.65 10.37
C SER A 172 6.07 -6.14 11.49
N THR A 173 7.06 -6.93 11.94
CA THR A 173 8.04 -6.47 12.95
C THR A 173 8.92 -5.33 12.43
N ILE A 174 9.26 -5.33 11.14
CA ILE A 174 9.98 -4.20 10.52
C ILE A 174 9.11 -2.93 10.52
N SER A 175 7.82 -3.06 10.19
CA SER A 175 6.88 -1.93 10.27
C SER A 175 6.80 -1.33 11.68
N GLN A 176 6.79 -2.18 12.70
CA GLN A 176 6.81 -1.76 14.11
C GLN A 176 8.13 -1.07 14.49
N TRP A 177 9.26 -1.59 14.01
CA TRP A 177 10.58 -1.01 14.23
C TRP A 177 10.66 0.43 13.71
N TRP A 178 10.21 0.68 12.48
CA TRP A 178 10.12 2.05 11.97
C TRP A 178 9.14 2.92 12.76
N SER A 179 7.98 2.37 13.14
CA SER A 179 6.96 3.12 13.88
C SER A 179 7.45 3.61 15.25
N ALA A 180 8.44 2.94 15.83
CA ALA A 180 9.08 3.34 17.08
C ALA A 180 10.12 4.47 16.89
N MET A 181 10.54 4.74 15.66
CA MET A 181 11.49 5.83 15.35
C MET A 181 10.75 7.17 15.28
N PRO A 182 11.26 8.23 15.95
CA PRO A 182 10.62 9.54 15.94
C PRO A 182 10.30 10.11 14.53
N PRO A 183 11.18 9.96 13.50
CA PRO A 183 10.90 10.45 12.15
C PRO A 183 9.72 9.77 11.46
N TYR A 184 9.33 8.55 11.87
CA TYR A 184 8.32 7.72 11.21
C TYR A 184 7.12 7.38 12.10
N ARG A 185 6.89 8.17 13.15
CA ARG A 185 5.71 7.95 14.00
C ARG A 185 4.44 8.07 13.15
N PRO A 186 3.63 7.00 13.05
CA PRO A 186 2.45 7.01 12.20
C PRO A 186 1.42 8.05 12.64
N ALA A 187 0.71 8.61 11.66
CA ALA A 187 -0.46 9.44 11.93
C ALA A 187 -1.56 8.61 12.62
N PRO A 188 -2.39 9.22 13.47
CA PRO A 188 -3.61 8.59 13.97
C PRO A 188 -4.52 8.15 12.82
N VAL A 189 -5.16 6.99 12.99
CA VAL A 189 -6.10 6.44 12.01
C VAL A 189 -7.50 6.49 12.62
N PRO A 190 -8.37 7.38 12.16
CA PRO A 190 -9.77 7.44 12.60
C PRO A 190 -10.53 6.16 12.19
N GLU A 191 -11.55 5.77 12.96
CA GLU A 191 -12.40 4.62 12.61
C GLU A 191 -13.10 4.79 11.25
N SER A 192 -13.37 6.02 10.84
CA SER A 192 -13.91 6.36 9.52
C SER A 192 -13.00 5.97 8.35
N ALA A 193 -11.69 5.80 8.59
CA ALA A 193 -10.75 5.30 7.58
C ALA A 193 -11.01 3.82 7.20
N TYR A 194 -11.76 3.08 8.02
CA TYR A 194 -12.11 1.67 7.79
C TYR A 194 -13.54 1.49 7.29
N GLU A 195 -14.19 2.53 6.79
CA GLU A 195 -15.55 2.45 6.25
C GLU A 195 -15.54 2.26 4.73
N PRO A 196 -16.44 1.44 4.16
CA PRO A 196 -16.54 1.27 2.70
C PRO A 196 -16.72 2.58 1.96
N VAL A 197 -16.11 2.68 0.79
CA VAL A 197 -15.99 3.91 0.01
C VAL A 197 -16.72 3.79 -1.32
N TYR A 198 -17.39 4.87 -1.74
CA TYR A 198 -17.77 5.12 -3.12
C TYR A 198 -16.77 6.08 -3.77
N SER A 199 -16.20 5.71 -4.92
CA SER A 199 -15.23 6.54 -5.64
C SER A 199 -15.73 6.85 -7.04
N THR A 200 -15.59 8.10 -7.49
CA THR A 200 -16.15 8.54 -8.77
C THR A 200 -15.25 8.22 -9.97
N TRP A 201 -13.99 7.76 -9.77
CA TRP A 201 -13.03 7.71 -10.87
C TRP A 201 -13.41 6.73 -11.99
N TYR A 202 -13.63 5.46 -11.71
CA TYR A 202 -13.96 4.49 -12.75
C TYR A 202 -15.41 4.62 -13.26
N SER A 203 -16.32 5.16 -12.44
CA SER A 203 -17.71 5.35 -12.84
C SER A 203 -17.91 6.58 -13.74
N PHE A 204 -17.20 7.68 -13.50
CA PHE A 204 -17.44 8.95 -14.20
C PHE A 204 -16.20 9.48 -14.93
N HIS A 205 -14.99 9.14 -14.47
CA HIS A 205 -13.79 9.91 -14.79
C HIS A 205 -14.08 11.41 -14.57
N GLN A 206 -13.72 12.27 -15.54
CA GLN A 206 -13.94 13.72 -15.44
C GLN A 206 -15.36 14.17 -15.87
N LYS A 207 -16.23 13.26 -16.37
CA LYS A 207 -17.60 13.58 -16.81
C LYS A 207 -18.57 13.36 -15.66
N LEU A 208 -18.68 14.32 -14.76
CA LEU A 208 -19.51 14.23 -13.56
C LEU A 208 -20.19 15.58 -13.27
N THR A 209 -21.31 15.51 -12.56
CA THR A 209 -22.07 16.67 -12.07
C THR A 209 -22.45 16.46 -10.61
N ASP A 210 -22.76 17.56 -9.90
CA ASP A 210 -23.24 17.53 -8.52
C ASP A 210 -24.41 16.55 -8.33
N LYS A 211 -25.42 16.60 -9.20
CA LYS A 211 -26.63 15.76 -9.10
C LYS A 211 -26.34 14.27 -9.31
N GLU A 212 -25.49 13.94 -10.28
CA GLU A 212 -25.10 12.54 -10.52
C GLU A 212 -24.31 11.97 -9.35
N VAL A 213 -23.40 12.77 -8.79
CA VAL A 213 -22.61 12.36 -7.61
C VAL A 213 -23.53 12.19 -6.40
N GLU A 214 -24.43 13.14 -6.11
CA GLU A 214 -25.37 13.06 -4.99
C GLU A 214 -26.28 11.82 -5.10
N ALA A 215 -26.82 11.55 -6.28
CA ALA A 215 -27.67 10.37 -6.49
C ALA A 215 -26.93 9.06 -6.24
N ASN A 216 -25.68 8.94 -6.73
CA ASN A 216 -24.87 7.74 -6.47
C ASN A 216 -24.35 7.66 -5.02
N CYS A 217 -24.17 8.79 -4.35
CA CYS A 217 -23.86 8.81 -2.91
C CYS A 217 -25.05 8.29 -2.10
N GLN A 218 -26.27 8.75 -2.38
CA GLN A 218 -27.47 8.26 -1.70
C GLN A 218 -27.63 6.75 -1.88
N TRP A 219 -27.53 6.26 -3.11
CA TRP A 219 -27.61 4.83 -3.41
C TRP A 219 -26.52 4.01 -2.71
N SER A 220 -25.27 4.43 -2.82
CA SER A 220 -24.16 3.69 -2.22
C SER A 220 -24.21 3.73 -0.68
N ARG A 221 -24.75 4.80 -0.09
CA ARG A 221 -25.00 4.89 1.35
C ARG A 221 -26.01 3.84 1.82
N GLU A 222 -27.07 3.60 1.04
CA GLU A 222 -28.07 2.54 1.32
C GLU A 222 -27.48 1.13 1.22
N LEU A 223 -26.41 0.95 0.45
CA LEU A 223 -25.63 -0.30 0.38
C LEU A 223 -24.62 -0.46 1.53
N GLY A 224 -24.27 0.61 2.24
CA GLY A 224 -23.36 0.58 3.37
C GLY A 224 -22.08 1.38 3.21
N CYS A 225 -21.85 2.08 2.09
CA CYS A 225 -20.75 3.02 1.96
C CYS A 225 -20.93 4.21 2.91
N LYS A 226 -19.85 4.64 3.56
CA LYS A 226 -19.86 5.78 4.48
C LYS A 226 -18.85 6.87 4.12
N THR A 227 -18.18 6.72 3.01
CA THR A 227 -17.22 7.69 2.50
C THR A 227 -17.39 7.81 1.01
N VAL A 228 -17.33 9.04 0.48
CA VAL A 228 -17.20 9.29 -0.95
C VAL A 228 -15.83 9.91 -1.24
N ILE A 229 -15.22 9.51 -2.34
CA ILE A 229 -14.06 10.18 -2.95
C ILE A 229 -14.51 10.82 -4.25
N LEU A 230 -14.58 12.16 -4.26
CA LEU A 230 -14.70 12.93 -5.50
C LEU A 230 -13.33 13.00 -6.15
N ASP A 231 -13.15 12.20 -7.19
CA ASP A 231 -11.88 12.06 -7.91
C ASP A 231 -11.68 13.15 -8.97
N ASP A 232 -10.63 13.04 -9.80
CA ASP A 232 -10.28 14.02 -10.84
C ASP A 232 -11.49 14.40 -11.71
N GLY A 233 -11.60 15.71 -12.01
CA GLY A 233 -12.64 16.26 -12.88
C GLY A 233 -13.50 17.36 -12.26
N TRP A 234 -13.46 17.50 -10.92
CA TRP A 234 -14.20 18.53 -10.21
C TRP A 234 -13.64 19.95 -10.45
N GLN A 235 -12.35 20.04 -10.74
CA GLN A 235 -11.55 21.27 -10.88
C GLN A 235 -11.42 21.76 -12.33
N THR A 236 -12.00 21.09 -13.30
CA THR A 236 -11.82 21.41 -14.71
C THR A 236 -13.07 21.19 -15.55
N GLU A 237 -13.29 22.06 -16.54
CA GLU A 237 -14.31 21.89 -17.58
C GLU A 237 -13.83 20.95 -18.71
N ASP A 238 -12.52 20.68 -18.76
CA ASP A 238 -11.92 19.75 -19.74
C ASP A 238 -12.13 18.30 -19.29
N ASN A 239 -12.69 17.47 -20.15
CA ASN A 239 -12.98 16.06 -19.89
C ASN A 239 -12.03 15.10 -20.63
N ASN A 240 -10.84 15.56 -21.03
CA ASN A 240 -9.88 14.79 -21.82
C ASN A 240 -8.86 14.03 -20.96
N LYS A 241 -9.06 13.94 -19.64
CA LYS A 241 -8.19 13.24 -18.68
C LYS A 241 -6.75 13.79 -18.65
N GLY A 242 -6.57 15.09 -18.97
CA GLY A 242 -5.27 15.74 -18.96
C GLY A 242 -5.08 16.64 -17.74
N TYR A 243 -3.82 16.98 -17.46
CA TYR A 243 -3.45 17.78 -16.28
C TYR A 243 -3.09 19.24 -16.62
N ALA A 244 -3.43 19.70 -17.84
CA ALA A 244 -3.11 21.05 -18.30
C ALA A 244 -3.75 22.18 -17.47
N PHE A 245 -4.81 21.89 -16.73
CA PHE A 245 -5.56 22.83 -15.89
C PHE A 245 -5.26 22.68 -14.38
N CYS A 246 -4.39 21.75 -13.97
CA CYS A 246 -4.01 21.59 -12.57
C CYS A 246 -3.24 22.82 -12.07
N GLY A 247 -3.39 23.14 -10.78
CA GLY A 247 -2.66 24.21 -10.08
C GLY A 247 -3.55 25.29 -9.48
N ASP A 248 -4.67 25.65 -10.11
CA ASP A 248 -5.61 26.63 -9.55
C ASP A 248 -6.52 26.03 -8.47
N TRP A 249 -6.83 24.75 -8.59
CA TRP A 249 -7.69 23.99 -7.68
C TRP A 249 -9.03 24.67 -7.36
N GLY A 250 -9.55 25.40 -8.35
CA GLY A 250 -10.88 26.01 -8.29
C GLY A 250 -11.95 25.06 -8.80
N VAL A 251 -13.12 25.10 -8.20
CA VAL A 251 -14.27 24.26 -8.59
C VAL A 251 -14.79 24.63 -9.98
N ALA A 252 -15.02 23.65 -10.85
CA ALA A 252 -15.67 23.84 -12.15
C ALA A 252 -17.17 24.12 -11.94
N THR A 253 -17.57 25.38 -12.06
CA THR A 253 -18.92 25.84 -11.67
C THR A 253 -20.04 25.35 -12.56
N SER A 254 -19.74 24.91 -13.80
CA SER A 254 -20.74 24.26 -14.65
C SER A 254 -21.10 22.85 -14.18
N LYS A 255 -20.17 22.18 -13.48
CA LYS A 255 -20.35 20.84 -12.90
C LYS A 255 -20.89 20.91 -11.46
N PHE A 256 -20.39 21.87 -10.67
CA PHE A 256 -20.75 22.09 -9.29
C PHE A 256 -21.08 23.57 -9.06
N PRO A 257 -22.31 24.03 -9.35
CA PRO A 257 -22.69 25.44 -9.23
C PRO A 257 -22.55 25.99 -7.81
N ASN A 258 -22.75 25.14 -6.81
CA ASN A 258 -22.55 25.48 -5.39
C ASN A 258 -21.90 24.30 -4.66
N PHE A 259 -20.57 24.26 -4.69
CA PHE A 259 -19.80 23.14 -4.13
C PHE A 259 -19.98 22.96 -2.61
N PRO A 260 -19.98 24.00 -1.76
CA PRO A 260 -20.26 23.82 -0.33
C PRO A 260 -21.65 23.22 -0.05
N SER A 261 -22.68 23.62 -0.81
CA SER A 261 -24.02 23.03 -0.69
C SER A 261 -24.05 21.57 -1.12
N HIS A 262 -23.35 21.24 -2.20
CA HIS A 262 -23.20 19.86 -2.66
C HIS A 262 -22.53 18.97 -1.58
N VAL A 263 -21.43 19.43 -1.00
CA VAL A 263 -20.75 18.72 0.09
C VAL A 263 -21.68 18.55 1.30
N ALA A 264 -22.44 19.59 1.66
CA ALA A 264 -23.40 19.52 2.76
C ALA A 264 -24.49 18.47 2.49
N ASN A 265 -25.06 18.41 1.27
CA ASN A 265 -26.06 17.41 0.89
C ASN A 265 -25.54 15.98 1.05
N VAL A 266 -24.29 15.71 0.66
CA VAL A 266 -23.70 14.38 0.83
C VAL A 266 -23.40 14.08 2.30
N ARG A 267 -22.94 15.05 3.07
CA ARG A 267 -22.68 14.88 4.51
C ARG A 267 -23.97 14.66 5.31
N ASP A 268 -25.10 15.22 4.87
CA ASP A 268 -26.41 14.96 5.47
C ASP A 268 -26.85 13.50 5.29
N LEU A 269 -26.25 12.75 4.35
CA LEU A 269 -26.36 11.30 4.24
C LEU A 269 -25.49 10.54 5.26
N GLU A 270 -24.81 11.24 6.18
CA GLU A 270 -23.82 10.66 7.11
C GLU A 270 -22.64 10.01 6.37
N MET A 271 -22.18 10.60 5.27
CA MET A 271 -20.98 10.19 4.53
C MET A 271 -19.85 11.19 4.72
N ASN A 272 -18.62 10.67 4.90
CA ASN A 272 -17.41 11.48 4.82
C ASN A 272 -17.15 11.87 3.36
N TYR A 273 -16.65 13.07 3.15
CA TYR A 273 -16.37 13.61 1.82
C TYR A 273 -14.88 13.86 1.62
N LEU A 274 -14.24 13.12 0.71
CA LEU A 274 -12.83 13.31 0.32
C LEU A 274 -12.76 13.88 -1.09
N VAL A 275 -11.76 14.74 -1.33
CA VAL A 275 -11.50 15.36 -2.64
C VAL A 275 -10.10 15.00 -3.13
N TRP A 276 -10.01 14.65 -4.40
CA TRP A 276 -8.76 14.33 -5.08
C TRP A 276 -7.97 15.58 -5.47
N PHE A 277 -6.64 15.51 -5.30
CA PHE A 277 -5.68 16.49 -5.79
C PHE A 277 -4.46 15.79 -6.39
N SER A 278 -3.97 16.26 -7.54
CA SER A 278 -2.67 15.87 -8.05
C SER A 278 -1.60 16.81 -7.48
N VAL A 279 -1.14 16.47 -6.31
CA VAL A 279 -0.31 17.30 -5.40
C VAL A 279 0.78 18.12 -6.09
N PRO A 280 1.63 17.52 -6.96
CA PRO A 280 2.78 18.26 -7.46
C PRO A 280 2.52 19.04 -8.76
N PHE A 281 1.32 19.00 -9.34
CA PHE A 281 1.13 19.46 -10.71
C PHE A 281 0.73 20.94 -10.81
N VAL A 282 1.39 21.63 -11.77
CA VAL A 282 0.94 22.90 -12.32
C VAL A 282 0.88 22.80 -13.85
N GLY A 283 -0.30 23.04 -14.42
CA GLY A 283 -0.54 22.93 -15.85
C GLY A 283 -0.48 24.29 -16.58
N PRO A 284 -0.06 24.31 -17.86
CA PRO A 284 0.13 25.57 -18.61
C PRO A 284 -1.16 26.34 -18.91
N LYS A 285 -2.32 25.72 -18.67
CA LYS A 285 -3.64 26.38 -18.81
C LYS A 285 -4.22 26.86 -17.48
N SER A 286 -3.52 26.66 -16.37
CA SER A 286 -3.90 27.23 -15.08
C SER A 286 -3.43 28.69 -14.95
N LYS A 287 -4.10 29.48 -14.11
CA LYS A 287 -3.66 30.82 -13.74
C LYS A 287 -2.37 30.78 -12.92
N ALA A 288 -2.26 29.77 -12.05
CA ALA A 288 -1.08 29.52 -11.22
C ALA A 288 0.20 29.30 -12.02
N TRP A 289 0.11 28.86 -13.27
CA TRP A 289 1.26 28.66 -14.16
C TRP A 289 2.18 29.88 -14.24
N GLN A 290 1.63 31.09 -14.34
CA GLN A 290 2.44 32.29 -14.53
C GLN A 290 3.37 32.57 -13.34
N SER A 291 2.96 32.22 -12.12
CA SER A 291 3.72 32.44 -10.90
C SER A 291 4.59 31.24 -10.49
N LEU A 292 4.30 30.04 -10.99
CA LEU A 292 4.91 28.78 -10.52
C LEU A 292 5.78 28.07 -11.56
N LYS A 293 5.68 28.38 -12.86
CA LYS A 293 6.39 27.68 -13.95
C LYS A 293 7.91 27.61 -13.78
N ASP A 294 8.51 28.64 -13.15
CA ASP A 294 9.96 28.72 -12.93
C ASP A 294 10.39 28.01 -11.61
N LYS A 295 9.44 27.42 -10.88
CA LYS A 295 9.64 26.67 -9.62
C LYS A 295 9.21 25.21 -9.80
N THR A 296 9.75 24.55 -10.83
CA THR A 296 9.37 23.20 -11.20
C THR A 296 10.56 22.26 -11.29
N LEU A 297 10.31 20.98 -11.10
CA LEU A 297 11.30 19.90 -11.22
C LEU A 297 11.42 19.48 -12.69
N PRO A 298 12.59 19.64 -13.34
CA PRO A 298 12.72 19.44 -14.79
C PRO A 298 12.52 17.99 -15.23
N LYS A 299 12.73 17.01 -14.36
CA LYS A 299 12.64 15.57 -14.71
C LYS A 299 11.33 14.90 -14.29
N ALA A 300 10.35 15.65 -13.81
CA ALA A 300 9.16 15.08 -13.18
C ALA A 300 7.83 15.44 -13.87
N ALA A 301 7.87 16.04 -15.07
CA ALA A 301 6.68 16.42 -15.82
C ALA A 301 5.84 15.20 -16.23
N VAL A 302 4.51 15.36 -16.27
CA VAL A 302 3.56 14.35 -16.74
C VAL A 302 2.66 14.97 -17.81
N GLY A 303 2.75 14.48 -19.02
CA GLY A 303 2.02 15.06 -20.15
C GLY A 303 2.38 16.54 -20.33
N SER A 304 1.37 17.43 -20.25
CA SER A 304 1.56 18.89 -20.35
C SER A 304 1.79 19.57 -18.99
N ALA A 305 1.63 18.87 -17.87
CA ALA A 305 1.83 19.46 -16.54
C ALA A 305 3.28 19.36 -16.09
N ALA A 306 3.80 20.45 -15.52
CA ALA A 306 5.07 20.45 -14.81
C ALA A 306 4.86 20.03 -13.35
N CYS A 307 5.90 19.44 -12.74
CA CYS A 307 5.90 19.10 -11.34
C CYS A 307 6.50 20.25 -10.52
N LEU A 308 5.79 20.74 -9.54
CA LEU A 308 6.23 21.80 -8.63
C LEU A 308 7.44 21.33 -7.81
N ASP A 309 8.35 22.26 -7.52
CA ASP A 309 9.54 22.00 -6.73
C ASP A 309 9.29 22.34 -5.25
N PRO A 310 9.22 21.35 -4.36
CA PRO A 310 8.90 21.56 -2.95
C PRO A 310 10.04 22.26 -2.17
N ARG A 311 11.22 22.45 -2.77
CA ARG A 311 12.35 23.15 -2.15
C ARG A 311 12.09 24.65 -1.99
N PHE A 312 11.12 25.20 -2.72
CA PHE A 312 10.68 26.58 -2.56
C PHE A 312 9.60 26.67 -1.47
N ALA A 313 9.83 27.48 -0.43
CA ALA A 313 8.87 27.73 0.65
C ALA A 313 7.51 28.21 0.12
N SER A 314 7.52 29.08 -0.91
CA SER A 314 6.29 29.58 -1.55
C SER A 314 5.48 28.47 -2.25
N VAL A 315 6.12 27.46 -2.82
CA VAL A 315 5.45 26.29 -3.42
C VAL A 315 4.78 25.46 -2.33
N ARG A 316 5.52 25.14 -1.26
CA ARG A 316 4.93 24.40 -0.12
C ARG A 316 3.74 25.14 0.48
N GLN A 317 3.86 26.46 0.68
CA GLN A 317 2.76 27.25 1.21
C GLN A 317 1.54 27.27 0.29
N THR A 318 1.73 27.43 -1.02
CA THR A 318 0.64 27.37 -2.01
C THR A 318 -0.13 26.04 -1.95
N ILE A 319 0.56 24.92 -1.85
CA ILE A 319 -0.06 23.60 -1.73
C ILE A 319 -0.83 23.47 -0.42
N ILE A 320 -0.23 23.89 0.70
CA ILE A 320 -0.87 23.85 2.02
C ILE A 320 -2.13 24.70 2.06
N ASP A 321 -2.05 25.95 1.54
CA ASP A 321 -3.20 26.87 1.53
C ASP A 321 -4.36 26.32 0.71
N CYS A 322 -4.08 25.64 -0.41
CA CYS A 322 -5.07 24.97 -1.22
C CYS A 322 -5.86 23.92 -0.41
N TYR A 323 -5.18 23.07 0.36
CA TYR A 323 -5.82 22.03 1.17
C TYR A 323 -6.53 22.60 2.40
N ARG A 324 -5.96 23.63 3.00
CA ARG A 324 -6.64 24.33 4.09
C ARG A 324 -7.96 24.94 3.64
N THR A 325 -7.96 25.64 2.51
CA THR A 325 -9.18 26.20 1.90
C THR A 325 -10.24 25.12 1.69
N ALA A 326 -9.86 23.95 1.16
CA ALA A 326 -10.80 22.85 0.97
C ALA A 326 -11.42 22.36 2.29
N ILE A 327 -10.64 22.23 3.35
CA ILE A 327 -11.16 21.84 4.67
C ILE A 327 -12.02 22.93 5.30
N GLU A 328 -11.56 24.20 5.26
CA GLU A 328 -12.20 25.32 5.95
C GLU A 328 -13.46 25.82 5.24
N GLU A 329 -13.41 25.99 3.91
CA GLU A 329 -14.49 26.62 3.15
C GLU A 329 -15.50 25.60 2.60
N TRP A 330 -15.03 24.39 2.20
CA TRP A 330 -15.92 23.36 1.66
C TRP A 330 -16.38 22.36 2.70
N ASN A 331 -15.78 22.40 3.91
CA ASN A 331 -16.10 21.51 5.02
C ASN A 331 -16.00 20.02 4.66
N ILE A 332 -15.00 19.67 3.84
CA ILE A 332 -14.70 18.26 3.49
C ILE A 332 -14.01 17.53 4.64
N ASP A 333 -14.02 16.18 4.59
CA ASP A 333 -13.48 15.35 5.67
C ASP A 333 -12.08 14.83 5.38
N GLY A 334 -11.61 14.98 4.13
CA GLY A 334 -10.27 14.53 3.79
C GLY A 334 -9.89 14.74 2.34
N LEU A 335 -8.72 14.22 2.01
CA LEU A 335 -8.06 14.39 0.74
C LEU A 335 -7.58 13.04 0.18
N LYS A 336 -7.68 12.86 -1.13
CA LYS A 336 -6.92 11.86 -1.88
C LYS A 336 -5.78 12.58 -2.59
N LEU A 337 -4.54 12.30 -2.19
CA LEU A 337 -3.34 12.97 -2.69
C LEU A 337 -2.58 12.08 -3.67
N ASP A 338 -2.63 12.45 -4.94
CA ASP A 338 -2.08 11.66 -6.03
C ASP A 338 -0.76 12.22 -6.57
N PHE A 339 0.01 11.37 -7.26
CA PHE A 339 1.28 11.70 -7.94
C PHE A 339 2.42 12.22 -7.04
N VAL A 340 2.40 11.91 -5.75
CA VAL A 340 3.46 12.36 -4.83
C VAL A 340 4.82 11.71 -5.11
N ASP A 341 4.84 10.56 -5.81
CA ASP A 341 6.04 9.91 -6.33
C ASP A 341 6.80 10.77 -7.37
N ARG A 342 6.16 11.81 -7.90
CA ARG A 342 6.80 12.78 -8.82
C ARG A 342 7.77 13.73 -8.13
N PHE A 343 7.76 13.81 -6.82
CA PHE A 343 8.85 14.44 -6.07
C PHE A 343 10.10 13.57 -6.08
N THR A 344 10.66 13.37 -7.28
CA THR A 344 11.76 12.43 -7.50
C THR A 344 13.08 12.93 -6.95
N ALA A 345 13.87 11.99 -6.44
CA ALA A 345 15.22 12.26 -5.93
C ALA A 345 16.27 12.54 -7.03
N GLU A 346 15.95 12.25 -8.30
CA GLU A 346 16.88 12.39 -9.44
C GLU A 346 17.15 13.85 -9.84
N ASN A 347 16.42 14.81 -9.28
CA ASN A 347 16.64 16.22 -9.60
C ASN A 347 17.91 16.74 -8.94
N PRO A 348 18.71 17.58 -9.64
CA PRO A 348 19.93 18.15 -9.08
C PRO A 348 19.68 18.86 -7.76
N VAL A 349 20.66 18.82 -6.88
CA VAL A 349 20.68 19.67 -5.66
C VAL A 349 20.60 21.13 -6.09
N THR A 350 19.69 21.89 -5.50
CA THR A 350 19.59 23.33 -5.74
C THR A 350 20.42 24.06 -4.70
N PRO A 351 21.28 25.00 -5.08
CA PRO A 351 21.92 25.89 -4.10
C PRO A 351 20.86 26.65 -3.31
N GLU A 352 21.06 26.78 -2.00
CA GLU A 352 20.26 27.67 -1.19
C GLU A 352 20.40 29.10 -1.74
N ASN A 353 19.25 29.75 -1.93
CA ASN A 353 19.17 31.14 -2.35
C ASN A 353 17.96 31.79 -1.67
N GLU A 354 17.71 33.07 -1.91
CA GLU A 354 16.61 33.81 -1.28
C GLU A 354 15.22 33.19 -1.51
N THR A 355 15.07 32.30 -2.50
CA THR A 355 13.79 31.71 -2.91
C THR A 355 13.67 30.22 -2.64
N ALA A 356 14.79 29.46 -2.64
CA ALA A 356 14.86 28.03 -2.33
C ALA A 356 15.55 27.84 -0.97
N ASP A 357 14.79 27.50 0.04
CA ASP A 357 15.24 27.34 1.43
C ASP A 357 15.64 25.89 1.77
N MET A 358 15.56 24.97 0.81
CA MET A 358 15.97 23.59 0.96
C MET A 358 16.75 23.12 -0.26
N VAL A 359 17.70 22.20 -0.05
CA VAL A 359 18.59 21.71 -1.13
C VAL A 359 18.17 20.35 -1.68
N SER A 360 17.48 19.53 -0.88
CA SER A 360 17.08 18.15 -1.21
C SER A 360 15.57 18.05 -1.46
N VAL A 361 15.17 17.42 -2.59
CA VAL A 361 13.75 17.19 -2.89
C VAL A 361 13.11 16.22 -1.88
N PRO A 362 13.72 15.08 -1.50
CA PRO A 362 13.13 14.19 -0.49
C PRO A 362 12.93 14.88 0.88
N ALA A 363 13.90 15.67 1.34
CA ALA A 363 13.78 16.41 2.59
C ALA A 363 12.69 17.50 2.50
N ALA A 364 12.57 18.16 1.35
CA ALA A 364 11.52 19.16 1.12
C ALA A 364 10.13 18.53 1.03
N ALA A 365 10.01 17.33 0.48
CA ALA A 365 8.77 16.56 0.47
C ALA A 365 8.38 16.10 1.89
N ASP A 366 9.34 15.60 2.70
CA ASP A 366 9.10 15.28 4.12
C ASP A 366 8.60 16.51 4.89
N ARG A 367 9.21 17.66 4.68
CA ARG A 367 8.77 18.92 5.29
C ARG A 367 7.35 19.29 4.86
N LEU A 368 7.08 19.28 3.54
CA LEU A 368 5.77 19.62 2.99
C LEU A 368 4.66 18.74 3.59
N PHE A 369 4.80 17.42 3.53
CA PHE A 369 3.76 16.51 4.02
C PHE A 369 3.63 16.53 5.55
N THR A 370 4.71 16.76 6.27
CA THR A 370 4.66 16.95 7.73
C THR A 370 3.87 18.22 8.08
N ASP A 371 4.11 19.31 7.38
CA ASP A 371 3.40 20.58 7.59
C ASP A 371 1.91 20.45 7.18
N ILE A 372 1.59 19.78 6.06
CA ILE A 372 0.21 19.47 5.64
C ILE A 372 -0.53 18.72 6.76
N MET A 373 -0.01 17.58 7.20
CA MET A 373 -0.68 16.78 8.23
C MET A 373 -0.85 17.55 9.53
N THR A 374 0.16 18.32 9.93
CA THR A 374 0.10 19.13 11.15
C THR A 374 -0.99 20.19 11.07
N GLN A 375 -1.05 20.95 9.98
CA GLN A 375 -2.01 22.04 9.82
C GLN A 375 -3.44 21.51 9.61
N LEU A 376 -3.62 20.48 8.78
CA LEU A 376 -4.96 19.93 8.54
C LEU A 376 -5.55 19.26 9.78
N ARG A 377 -4.73 18.58 10.59
CA ARG A 377 -5.20 18.03 11.87
C ARG A 377 -5.50 19.09 12.93
N ALA A 378 -4.88 20.24 12.86
CA ALA A 378 -5.25 21.36 13.72
C ALA A 378 -6.65 21.90 13.39
N LEU A 379 -7.06 21.84 12.12
CA LEU A 379 -8.40 22.21 11.66
C LEU A 379 -9.44 21.10 11.88
N LYS A 380 -9.05 19.86 11.53
CA LYS A 380 -9.91 18.68 11.63
C LYS A 380 -9.08 17.50 12.19
N PRO A 381 -9.18 17.20 13.49
CA PRO A 381 -8.34 16.17 14.15
C PRO A 381 -8.43 14.78 13.48
N ASP A 382 -9.60 14.43 12.94
CA ASP A 382 -9.90 13.15 12.28
C ASP A 382 -9.83 13.23 10.75
N VAL A 383 -9.04 14.19 10.20
CA VAL A 383 -8.87 14.34 8.75
C VAL A 383 -8.36 13.05 8.12
N LEU A 384 -8.97 12.64 7.01
CA LEU A 384 -8.60 11.48 6.22
C LEU A 384 -7.66 11.89 5.09
N ILE A 385 -6.51 11.22 4.97
CA ILE A 385 -5.57 11.45 3.86
C ILE A 385 -5.21 10.11 3.23
N GLU A 386 -5.63 9.93 1.97
CA GLU A 386 -5.35 8.76 1.16
C GLU A 386 -4.15 8.98 0.25
N PHE A 387 -3.24 8.01 0.27
CA PHE A 387 -2.17 7.81 -0.70
C PHE A 387 -2.32 6.46 -1.39
N ARG A 388 -1.74 6.30 -2.59
CA ARG A 388 -1.75 5.02 -3.33
C ARG A 388 -0.34 4.43 -3.48
N GLN A 389 -0.25 3.20 -3.95
CA GLN A 389 1.02 2.64 -4.40
C GLN A 389 1.54 3.42 -5.63
N ALA A 390 2.86 3.60 -5.82
CA ALA A 390 3.97 3.03 -5.00
C ALA A 390 4.49 3.96 -3.89
N TYR A 391 3.81 5.06 -3.57
CA TYR A 391 4.20 5.95 -2.48
C TYR A 391 3.59 5.47 -1.16
N ILE A 392 4.26 4.44 -0.64
CA ILE A 392 3.91 3.73 0.59
C ILE A 392 5.20 3.56 1.40
N GLY A 393 5.27 3.64 2.60
CA GLY A 393 6.48 3.46 3.37
C GLY A 393 6.34 4.06 4.76
N PRO A 394 7.34 3.95 5.61
CA PRO A 394 7.22 4.43 6.98
C PRO A 394 7.01 5.94 7.04
N ALA A 395 7.65 6.73 6.17
CA ALA A 395 7.43 8.17 6.08
C ALA A 395 5.99 8.49 5.65
N MET A 396 5.44 7.78 4.65
CA MET A 396 4.09 8.01 4.16
C MET A 396 3.02 7.74 5.22
N ARG A 397 3.26 6.80 6.17
CA ARG A 397 2.38 6.55 7.31
C ARG A 397 2.31 7.72 8.30
N LYS A 398 3.33 8.58 8.31
CA LYS A 398 3.34 9.84 9.07
C LYS A 398 2.49 10.92 8.40
N TYR A 399 2.40 10.91 7.07
CA TYR A 399 1.75 11.95 6.28
C TYR A 399 0.28 11.67 5.98
N GLY A 400 -0.16 10.41 6.10
CA GLY A 400 -1.53 10.01 5.85
C GLY A 400 -1.93 8.78 6.64
N ASN A 401 -3.21 8.43 6.56
CA ASN A 401 -3.81 7.35 7.35
C ASN A 401 -4.57 6.32 6.52
N ILE A 402 -4.50 6.44 5.19
CA ILE A 402 -5.08 5.49 4.23
C ILE A 402 -4.06 5.21 3.13
N PHE A 403 -3.81 3.93 2.84
CA PHE A 403 -3.06 3.46 1.67
C PHE A 403 -3.97 2.68 0.73
N ARG A 404 -4.00 3.05 -0.54
CA ARG A 404 -4.77 2.38 -1.58
C ARG A 404 -3.86 1.57 -2.52
N ALA A 405 -4.33 0.42 -3.00
CA ALA A 405 -3.68 -0.33 -4.06
C ALA A 405 -3.53 0.54 -5.34
N HIS A 406 -2.50 0.29 -6.13
CA HIS A 406 -2.32 0.97 -7.43
C HIS A 406 -3.44 0.57 -8.39
N ASP A 407 -3.74 1.46 -9.35
CA ASP A 407 -4.79 1.24 -10.35
C ASP A 407 -4.68 -0.13 -11.04
N CYS A 408 -5.76 -0.90 -10.95
CA CYS A 408 -5.89 -2.23 -11.55
C CYS A 408 -7.36 -2.51 -11.94
N PRO A 409 -7.94 -1.70 -12.83
CA PRO A 409 -9.34 -1.80 -13.19
C PRO A 409 -9.67 -3.19 -13.75
N ASN A 410 -10.70 -3.84 -13.21
CA ASN A 410 -11.17 -5.17 -13.60
C ASN A 410 -10.11 -6.29 -13.45
N ASP A 411 -9.07 -6.09 -12.65
CA ASP A 411 -8.02 -7.08 -12.36
C ASP A 411 -8.08 -7.52 -10.88
N ALA A 412 -8.90 -8.53 -10.62
CA ALA A 412 -9.12 -9.09 -9.29
C ALA A 412 -7.81 -9.60 -8.65
N THR A 413 -6.95 -10.26 -9.43
CA THR A 413 -5.68 -10.81 -8.91
C THR A 413 -4.72 -9.70 -8.47
N SER A 414 -4.58 -8.66 -9.28
CA SER A 414 -3.74 -7.51 -8.91
C SER A 414 -4.32 -6.77 -7.70
N ASN A 415 -5.64 -6.61 -7.60
CA ASN A 415 -6.26 -5.96 -6.45
C ASN A 415 -6.03 -6.77 -5.16
N LEU A 416 -6.21 -8.09 -5.20
CA LEU A 416 -5.90 -8.99 -4.10
C LEU A 416 -4.43 -8.88 -3.66
N THR A 417 -3.50 -9.11 -4.59
CA THR A 417 -2.07 -9.19 -4.25
C THR A 417 -1.54 -7.86 -3.73
N ARG A 418 -1.92 -6.75 -4.35
CA ARG A 418 -1.50 -5.40 -3.93
C ARG A 418 -2.04 -5.02 -2.55
N THR A 419 -3.30 -5.33 -2.27
CA THR A 419 -3.88 -5.03 -0.94
C THR A 419 -3.26 -5.88 0.16
N ILE A 420 -2.98 -7.16 -0.09
CA ILE A 420 -2.26 -8.02 0.86
C ILE A 420 -0.84 -7.49 1.09
N ASP A 421 -0.09 -7.20 0.03
CA ASP A 421 1.27 -6.66 0.16
C ASP A 421 1.31 -5.35 0.94
N LEU A 422 0.34 -4.45 0.73
CA LEU A 422 0.18 -3.24 1.53
C LEU A 422 -0.06 -3.57 3.00
N ARG A 423 -0.96 -4.53 3.29
CA ARG A 423 -1.30 -4.94 4.66
C ARG A 423 -0.10 -5.46 5.45
N LEU A 424 0.87 -6.12 4.78
CA LEU A 424 2.07 -6.64 5.45
C LEU A 424 2.90 -5.52 6.10
N LEU A 425 2.90 -4.32 5.50
CA LEU A 425 3.78 -3.22 5.92
C LEU A 425 3.04 -2.03 6.56
N SER A 426 1.73 -1.92 6.35
CA SER A 426 0.96 -0.74 6.74
C SER A 426 0.74 -0.58 8.26
N GLY A 427 0.97 -1.65 9.05
CA GLY A 427 0.63 -1.63 10.48
C GLY A 427 -0.86 -1.31 10.69
N ASN A 428 -1.17 -0.25 11.42
CA ASN A 428 -2.54 0.22 11.64
C ASN A 428 -3.05 1.25 10.61
N THR A 429 -2.23 1.67 9.63
CA THR A 429 -2.72 2.52 8.54
C THR A 429 -3.76 1.74 7.72
N ALA A 430 -4.93 2.35 7.46
CA ALA A 430 -6.00 1.67 6.73
C ALA A 430 -5.54 1.34 5.31
N VAL A 431 -5.87 0.13 4.84
CA VAL A 431 -5.58 -0.29 3.46
C VAL A 431 -6.87 -0.39 2.69
N HIS A 432 -6.94 0.36 1.60
CA HIS A 432 -8.06 0.36 0.67
C HIS A 432 -7.71 -0.43 -0.59
N SER A 433 -8.72 -1.08 -1.17
CA SER A 433 -8.62 -1.65 -2.51
C SER A 433 -8.44 -0.54 -3.56
N ASP A 434 -7.96 -0.90 -4.73
CA ASP A 434 -8.30 -0.10 -5.91
C ASP A 434 -9.80 -0.14 -6.15
N MET A 435 -10.30 0.85 -6.89
CA MET A 435 -11.73 0.98 -7.15
C MET A 435 -12.28 -0.23 -7.90
N VAL A 436 -13.29 -0.87 -7.35
CA VAL A 436 -13.91 -2.06 -7.94
C VAL A 436 -14.93 -1.65 -8.99
N MET A 437 -14.75 -2.21 -10.19
CA MET A 437 -15.68 -2.08 -11.31
C MET A 437 -15.80 -3.41 -12.04
N TRP A 438 -16.88 -3.59 -12.78
CA TRP A 438 -17.10 -4.75 -13.65
C TRP A 438 -18.02 -4.37 -14.82
N ASN A 439 -18.04 -5.22 -15.86
CA ASN A 439 -18.95 -5.04 -16.97
C ASN A 439 -20.37 -5.50 -16.56
N PRO A 440 -21.43 -4.70 -16.77
CA PRO A 440 -22.79 -5.09 -16.40
C PRO A 440 -23.33 -6.33 -17.12
N ARG A 441 -22.66 -6.80 -18.16
CA ARG A 441 -23.02 -8.04 -18.89
C ARG A 441 -22.32 -9.30 -18.38
N GLU A 442 -21.45 -9.17 -17.38
CA GLU A 442 -20.87 -10.33 -16.70
C GLU A 442 -21.95 -11.14 -15.96
N SER A 443 -21.68 -12.41 -15.68
CA SER A 443 -22.50 -13.12 -14.69
C SER A 443 -22.31 -12.51 -13.30
N VAL A 444 -23.28 -12.67 -12.44
CA VAL A 444 -23.22 -12.13 -11.08
C VAL A 444 -22.05 -12.71 -10.29
N GLU A 445 -21.72 -13.99 -10.53
CA GLU A 445 -20.56 -14.64 -9.89
C GLU A 445 -19.23 -14.03 -10.35
N HIS A 446 -19.08 -13.71 -11.66
CA HIS A 446 -17.86 -13.07 -12.17
C HIS A 446 -17.72 -11.64 -11.63
N ALA A 447 -18.82 -10.90 -11.55
CA ALA A 447 -18.83 -9.59 -10.90
C ALA A 447 -18.43 -9.69 -9.42
N ALA A 448 -18.96 -10.68 -8.69
CA ALA A 448 -18.67 -10.92 -7.29
C ALA A 448 -17.19 -11.26 -7.03
N MET A 449 -16.48 -11.89 -7.99
CA MET A 449 -15.03 -12.16 -7.87
C MET A 449 -14.21 -10.88 -7.72
N GLN A 450 -14.61 -9.78 -8.39
CA GLN A 450 -13.95 -8.48 -8.24
C GLN A 450 -14.06 -7.97 -6.80
N LEU A 451 -15.20 -8.19 -6.15
CA LEU A 451 -15.44 -7.79 -4.77
C LEU A 451 -14.70 -8.69 -3.77
N TRP A 452 -14.79 -10.01 -3.94
CA TRP A 452 -14.09 -10.95 -3.04
C TRP A 452 -12.57 -10.80 -3.07
N ALA A 453 -12.00 -10.34 -4.17
CA ALA A 453 -10.58 -10.00 -4.25
C ALA A 453 -10.17 -8.85 -3.31
N THR A 454 -11.11 -8.00 -2.90
CA THR A 454 -10.87 -6.88 -2.00
C THR A 454 -11.21 -7.18 -0.54
N LEU A 455 -11.57 -8.41 -0.21
CA LEU A 455 -12.10 -8.82 1.10
C LEU A 455 -11.22 -8.37 2.28
N PHE A 456 -9.89 -8.43 2.13
CA PHE A 456 -8.95 -8.09 3.19
C PHE A 456 -8.47 -6.63 3.16
N SER A 457 -9.22 -5.76 2.52
CA SER A 457 -9.01 -4.31 2.49
C SER A 457 -10.35 -3.59 2.62
N VAL A 458 -10.34 -2.28 2.82
CA VAL A 458 -11.55 -1.47 2.74
C VAL A 458 -11.97 -1.38 1.27
N PRO A 459 -13.16 -1.84 0.89
CA PRO A 459 -13.59 -1.83 -0.51
C PRO A 459 -13.91 -0.40 -0.97
N GLN A 460 -13.37 -0.02 -2.14
CA GLN A 460 -13.77 1.17 -2.88
C GLN A 460 -14.62 0.76 -4.08
N ILE A 461 -15.87 1.17 -4.12
CA ILE A 461 -16.82 0.82 -5.19
C ILE A 461 -16.89 1.94 -6.21
N SER A 462 -16.84 1.60 -7.51
CA SER A 462 -16.90 2.59 -8.59
C SER A 462 -17.75 2.10 -9.77
N VAL A 463 -19.01 1.80 -9.50
CA VAL A 463 -20.05 1.51 -10.50
C VAL A 463 -21.21 2.49 -10.32
N LYS A 464 -21.99 2.73 -11.38
CA LYS A 464 -23.17 3.59 -11.31
C LYS A 464 -24.44 2.76 -11.04
N GLN A 465 -25.34 3.29 -10.24
CA GLN A 465 -26.62 2.67 -9.94
C GLN A 465 -27.40 2.29 -11.20
N ASP A 466 -27.51 3.20 -12.16
CA ASP A 466 -28.31 3.05 -13.37
C ASP A 466 -27.68 2.15 -14.43
N SER A 467 -26.43 1.71 -14.23
CA SER A 467 -25.67 0.91 -15.20
C SER A 467 -25.51 -0.56 -14.82
N ILE A 468 -25.92 -0.99 -13.63
CA ILE A 468 -25.81 -2.38 -13.19
C ILE A 468 -27.18 -3.08 -13.11
N PRO A 469 -27.26 -4.41 -13.42
CA PRO A 469 -28.48 -5.20 -13.21
C PRO A 469 -28.88 -5.29 -11.73
N GLY A 470 -30.18 -5.51 -11.46
CA GLY A 470 -30.68 -5.63 -10.09
C GLY A 470 -30.04 -6.75 -9.27
N GLU A 471 -29.69 -7.89 -9.88
CA GLU A 471 -28.97 -8.97 -9.19
C GLU A 471 -27.53 -8.61 -8.88
N HIS A 472 -26.88 -7.73 -9.68
CA HIS A 472 -25.55 -7.20 -9.33
C HIS A 472 -25.64 -6.23 -8.15
N GLU A 473 -26.72 -5.46 -8.04
CA GLU A 473 -26.96 -4.63 -6.85
C GLU A 473 -27.21 -5.49 -5.60
N GLN A 474 -27.98 -6.57 -5.73
CA GLN A 474 -28.20 -7.51 -4.62
C GLN A 474 -26.88 -8.16 -4.17
N MET A 475 -26.06 -8.61 -5.11
CA MET A 475 -24.73 -9.17 -4.86
C MET A 475 -23.81 -8.16 -4.16
N LEU A 476 -23.79 -6.90 -4.62
CA LEU A 476 -23.01 -5.83 -4.00
C LEU A 476 -23.49 -5.54 -2.56
N ARG A 477 -24.79 -5.50 -2.34
CA ARG A 477 -25.43 -5.35 -1.02
C ARG A 477 -25.03 -6.48 -0.08
N GLU A 478 -25.05 -7.72 -0.55
CA GLU A 478 -24.66 -8.89 0.22
C GLU A 478 -23.17 -8.85 0.60
N PHE A 479 -22.29 -8.57 -0.38
CA PHE A 479 -20.85 -8.43 -0.12
C PHE A 479 -20.57 -7.35 0.93
N LEU A 480 -21.15 -6.15 0.79
CA LEU A 480 -20.92 -5.07 1.75
C LEU A 480 -21.50 -5.41 3.14
N THR A 481 -22.65 -6.08 3.20
CA THR A 481 -23.22 -6.57 4.47
C THR A 481 -22.29 -7.57 5.14
N PHE A 482 -21.80 -8.56 4.39
CA PHE A 482 -20.84 -9.56 4.88
C PHE A 482 -19.56 -8.90 5.40
N TRP A 483 -19.01 -7.95 4.63
CA TRP A 483 -17.79 -7.23 4.95
C TRP A 483 -17.94 -6.36 6.20
N ILE A 484 -19.01 -5.55 6.28
CA ILE A 484 -19.28 -4.64 7.41
C ILE A 484 -19.45 -5.42 8.71
N GLN A 485 -20.16 -6.54 8.69
CA GLN A 485 -20.33 -7.41 9.86
C GLN A 485 -18.98 -7.97 10.39
N ARG A 486 -17.97 -8.09 9.51
CA ARG A 486 -16.64 -8.64 9.82
C ARG A 486 -15.53 -7.61 9.76
N LYS A 487 -15.85 -6.33 9.65
CA LYS A 487 -14.88 -5.24 9.51
C LYS A 487 -13.74 -5.33 10.52
N ASN A 488 -14.04 -5.55 11.79
CA ASN A 488 -13.01 -5.65 12.83
C ASN A 488 -12.11 -6.87 12.65
N LEU A 489 -12.67 -8.02 12.30
CA LEU A 489 -11.89 -9.22 11.97
C LEU A 489 -11.00 -8.95 10.76
N LEU A 490 -11.59 -8.48 9.66
CA LEU A 490 -10.91 -8.28 8.38
C LEU A 490 -9.79 -7.24 8.47
N MET A 491 -10.01 -6.13 9.19
CA MET A 491 -9.05 -5.02 9.26
C MET A 491 -8.07 -5.10 10.42
N LYS A 492 -8.49 -5.64 11.57
CA LYS A 492 -7.69 -5.65 12.81
C LYS A 492 -7.29 -7.06 13.27
N GLY A 493 -7.81 -8.11 12.64
CA GLY A 493 -7.44 -9.50 12.92
C GLY A 493 -6.04 -9.85 12.45
N ARG A 494 -5.50 -10.96 12.97
CA ARG A 494 -4.21 -11.51 12.55
C ARG A 494 -4.32 -12.11 11.16
N LEU A 495 -3.72 -11.43 10.20
CA LEU A 495 -3.70 -11.82 8.79
C LEU A 495 -2.59 -12.84 8.53
N ASN A 496 -2.92 -13.92 7.83
CA ASN A 496 -1.99 -14.96 7.39
C ASN A 496 -2.20 -15.25 5.89
N PRO A 497 -1.49 -14.56 5.00
CA PRO A 497 -1.49 -14.84 3.57
C PRO A 497 -0.53 -16.01 3.28
N VAL A 498 -1.00 -17.00 2.53
CA VAL A 498 -0.30 -18.25 2.27
C VAL A 498 0.27 -18.25 0.85
N GLN A 499 1.46 -18.85 0.67
CA GLN A 499 2.12 -19.04 -0.61
C GLN A 499 2.25 -17.77 -1.45
N PRO A 500 3.09 -16.82 -1.02
CA PRO A 500 3.28 -15.56 -1.73
C PRO A 500 3.80 -15.73 -3.15
N LEU A 501 4.56 -16.80 -3.44
CA LEU A 501 5.05 -17.12 -4.78
C LEU A 501 3.90 -17.43 -5.74
N ASP A 502 2.82 -18.05 -5.25
CA ASP A 502 1.61 -18.38 -6.00
C ASP A 502 0.52 -17.29 -5.88
N LEU A 503 0.90 -16.06 -5.50
CA LEU A 503 0.03 -14.89 -5.41
C LEU A 503 -1.16 -15.08 -4.44
N TYR A 504 -0.92 -15.75 -3.30
CA TYR A 504 -1.90 -15.93 -2.22
C TYR A 504 -3.12 -16.77 -2.60
N PRO A 505 -2.95 -18.05 -2.92
CA PRO A 505 -4.06 -18.95 -3.27
C PRO A 505 -5.10 -19.09 -2.15
N SER A 506 -4.70 -18.86 -0.89
CA SER A 506 -5.60 -18.64 0.23
C SER A 506 -5.07 -17.60 1.19
N VAL A 507 -6.00 -16.92 1.86
CA VAL A 507 -5.69 -15.93 2.90
C VAL A 507 -6.58 -16.21 4.09
N HIS A 508 -5.99 -16.22 5.28
CA HIS A 508 -6.70 -16.43 6.54
C HIS A 508 -6.62 -15.19 7.41
N VAL A 509 -7.66 -14.94 8.17
CA VAL A 509 -7.66 -13.91 9.21
C VAL A 509 -8.38 -14.44 10.44
N GLU A 510 -7.86 -14.14 11.63
CA GLU A 510 -8.48 -14.58 12.87
C GLU A 510 -8.37 -13.53 13.98
N ASN A 511 -9.33 -13.57 14.87
CA ASN A 511 -9.31 -12.92 16.17
C ASN A 511 -9.83 -13.89 17.24
N ASP A 512 -10.19 -13.40 18.43
CA ASP A 512 -10.66 -14.26 19.54
C ASP A 512 -12.08 -14.83 19.30
N GLU A 513 -12.86 -14.26 18.39
CA GLU A 513 -14.27 -14.61 18.16
C GLU A 513 -14.48 -15.41 16.87
N GLU A 514 -13.76 -15.08 15.81
CA GLU A 514 -14.00 -15.63 14.47
C GLU A 514 -12.68 -15.95 13.74
N THR A 515 -12.75 -16.97 12.88
CA THR A 515 -11.73 -17.29 11.88
C THR A 515 -12.38 -17.23 10.51
N LEU A 516 -11.75 -16.54 9.55
CA LEU A 516 -12.19 -16.50 8.17
C LEU A 516 -11.07 -16.97 7.25
N SER A 517 -11.41 -17.83 6.27
CA SER A 517 -10.53 -18.35 5.25
C SER A 517 -11.12 -18.07 3.87
N ALA A 518 -10.42 -17.32 3.02
CA ALA A 518 -10.81 -17.09 1.63
C ALA A 518 -9.88 -17.88 0.69
N ILE A 519 -10.46 -18.56 -0.30
CA ILE A 519 -9.78 -19.41 -1.27
C ILE A 519 -9.91 -18.75 -2.64
N TYR A 520 -8.77 -18.45 -3.29
CA TYR A 520 -8.68 -17.73 -4.56
C TYR A 520 -8.27 -18.59 -5.75
N GLN A 521 -7.74 -19.80 -5.51
CA GLN A 521 -7.32 -20.72 -6.58
C GLN A 521 -8.06 -22.05 -6.51
N GLN A 522 -8.54 -22.52 -7.67
CA GLN A 522 -9.48 -23.64 -7.81
C GLN A 522 -8.96 -25.00 -7.34
N GLN A 523 -7.66 -25.24 -7.46
CA GLN A 523 -7.04 -26.54 -7.11
C GLN A 523 -6.24 -26.48 -5.82
N HIS A 524 -6.32 -25.35 -5.11
CA HIS A 524 -5.64 -25.17 -3.84
C HIS A 524 -6.35 -25.91 -2.72
N ILE A 525 -5.58 -26.62 -1.89
CA ILE A 525 -6.07 -27.21 -0.65
C ILE A 525 -5.77 -26.25 0.48
N ALA A 526 -6.80 -25.51 0.92
CA ALA A 526 -6.62 -24.55 1.98
C ALA A 526 -6.54 -25.22 3.36
N GLN A 527 -5.40 -25.07 4.04
CA GLN A 527 -5.24 -25.55 5.40
C GLN A 527 -5.99 -24.63 6.36
N LEU A 528 -7.10 -25.10 6.93
CA LEU A 528 -7.84 -24.31 7.90
C LEU A 528 -7.01 -24.08 9.18
N PRO A 529 -6.97 -22.84 9.72
CA PRO A 529 -6.32 -22.56 10.99
C PRO A 529 -6.95 -23.40 12.13
N LYS A 530 -6.18 -23.60 13.20
CA LYS A 530 -6.69 -24.25 14.41
C LYS A 530 -7.87 -23.45 14.94
N ASN A 531 -9.07 -23.99 14.82
CA ASN A 531 -10.28 -23.37 15.30
C ASN A 531 -10.70 -24.02 16.63
N SER A 532 -10.70 -23.25 17.70
CA SER A 532 -11.05 -23.71 19.06
C SER A 532 -12.39 -23.12 19.51
N GLY A 533 -13.49 -23.48 18.83
CA GLY A 533 -14.83 -23.06 19.22
C GLY A 533 -15.27 -21.68 18.68
N ARG A 534 -14.46 -21.02 17.86
CA ARG A 534 -14.80 -19.72 17.24
C ARG A 534 -15.75 -19.89 16.06
N LYS A 535 -16.48 -18.85 15.72
CA LYS A 535 -17.19 -18.79 14.44
C LYS A 535 -16.22 -19.03 13.27
N LEU A 536 -16.64 -19.76 12.24
CA LEU A 536 -15.83 -20.05 11.07
C LEU A 536 -16.54 -19.56 9.82
N SER A 537 -15.87 -18.74 9.03
CA SER A 537 -16.31 -18.33 7.69
C SER A 537 -15.35 -18.85 6.63
N ILE A 538 -15.88 -19.40 5.54
CA ILE A 538 -15.13 -19.88 4.38
C ILE A 538 -15.68 -19.18 3.14
N VAL A 539 -14.83 -18.48 2.39
CA VAL A 539 -15.21 -17.79 1.16
C VAL A 539 -14.62 -18.54 -0.03
N ASN A 540 -15.47 -18.88 -1.00
CA ASN A 540 -15.07 -19.43 -2.27
C ASN A 540 -14.92 -18.32 -3.31
N ALA A 541 -13.77 -17.68 -3.38
CA ALA A 541 -13.45 -16.68 -4.40
C ALA A 541 -12.90 -17.34 -5.69
N THR A 542 -13.48 -18.49 -6.11
CA THR A 542 -13.08 -19.23 -7.32
C THR A 542 -14.28 -19.45 -8.25
N HIS A 543 -14.01 -19.77 -9.51
CA HIS A 543 -15.05 -20.09 -10.51
C HIS A 543 -15.63 -21.52 -10.40
N LYS A 544 -15.15 -22.35 -9.46
CA LYS A 544 -15.68 -23.70 -9.24
C LYS A 544 -16.68 -23.72 -8.08
N PRO A 545 -17.73 -24.53 -8.15
CA PRO A 545 -18.74 -24.59 -7.10
C PRO A 545 -18.31 -25.49 -5.93
N GLN A 546 -17.03 -25.51 -5.60
CA GLN A 546 -16.47 -26.30 -4.49
C GLN A 546 -15.13 -25.74 -4.02
N VAL A 547 -14.79 -26.03 -2.77
CA VAL A 547 -13.49 -25.76 -2.17
C VAL A 547 -12.89 -27.03 -1.57
N HIS A 548 -11.56 -27.12 -1.53
CA HIS A 548 -10.83 -28.22 -0.90
C HIS A 548 -10.16 -27.70 0.38
N LEU A 549 -10.45 -28.36 1.50
CA LEU A 549 -10.05 -27.92 2.83
C LEU A 549 -9.26 -29.02 3.52
N ASP A 550 -8.07 -28.71 4.01
CA ASP A 550 -7.39 -29.55 5.00
C ASP A 550 -7.95 -29.21 6.39
N CYS A 551 -8.74 -30.14 6.92
CA CYS A 551 -9.42 -30.03 8.19
C CYS A 551 -8.64 -30.68 9.37
N SER A 552 -7.38 -31.07 9.16
CA SER A 552 -6.56 -31.79 10.16
C SER A 552 -6.41 -31.06 11.50
N LYS A 553 -6.50 -29.72 11.47
CA LYS A 553 -6.45 -28.86 12.66
C LYS A 553 -7.82 -28.57 13.31
N ILE A 554 -8.92 -29.02 12.71
CA ILE A 554 -10.26 -28.86 13.23
C ILE A 554 -10.52 -29.92 14.30
N LYS A 555 -10.81 -29.51 15.53
CA LYS A 555 -10.98 -30.44 16.67
C LYS A 555 -12.42 -30.93 16.85
N THR A 556 -13.39 -30.16 16.39
CA THR A 556 -14.82 -30.44 16.59
C THR A 556 -15.55 -30.36 15.25
N ALA A 557 -16.36 -31.38 14.95
CA ALA A 557 -17.19 -31.36 13.76
C ALA A 557 -18.18 -30.20 13.81
N ARG A 558 -18.41 -29.53 12.64
CA ARG A 558 -19.26 -28.34 12.53
C ARG A 558 -20.21 -28.43 11.37
N GLU A 559 -21.39 -27.91 11.53
CA GLU A 559 -22.35 -27.70 10.46
C GLU A 559 -22.08 -26.35 9.79
N LEU A 560 -21.98 -26.36 8.46
CA LEU A 560 -21.82 -25.19 7.62
C LEU A 560 -23.17 -24.86 6.97
N ARG A 561 -23.62 -23.61 7.11
CA ARG A 561 -24.66 -23.03 6.25
C ARG A 561 -23.98 -22.44 5.04
N ILE A 562 -24.44 -22.76 3.85
CA ILE A 562 -23.79 -22.40 2.58
C ILE A 562 -24.67 -21.44 1.81
N TYR A 563 -24.07 -20.34 1.37
CA TYR A 563 -24.73 -19.23 0.70
C TYR A 563 -24.14 -19.00 -0.69
N ASN A 564 -24.97 -18.59 -1.64
CA ASN A 564 -24.49 -18.06 -2.92
C ASN A 564 -24.06 -16.58 -2.77
N CYS A 565 -23.60 -15.95 -3.85
CA CYS A 565 -23.16 -14.54 -3.83
C CYS A 565 -24.31 -13.53 -3.68
N LEU A 566 -25.57 -13.97 -3.74
CA LEU A 566 -26.77 -13.15 -3.49
C LEU A 566 -27.25 -13.23 -2.03
N GLY A 567 -26.56 -13.99 -1.16
CA GLY A 567 -26.93 -14.16 0.24
C GLY A 567 -28.02 -15.22 0.48
N GLU A 568 -28.38 -16.02 -0.52
CA GLU A 568 -29.38 -17.08 -0.38
C GLU A 568 -28.74 -18.34 0.19
N GLU A 569 -29.30 -18.93 1.25
CA GLU A 569 -28.88 -20.22 1.77
C GLU A 569 -29.28 -21.33 0.78
N VAL A 570 -28.29 -21.95 0.16
CA VAL A 570 -28.51 -22.93 -0.92
C VAL A 570 -28.22 -24.37 -0.50
N ASN A 571 -27.45 -24.56 0.59
CA ASN A 571 -27.09 -25.89 1.05
C ASN A 571 -26.60 -25.87 2.50
N ARG A 572 -26.44 -27.07 3.08
CA ARG A 572 -25.73 -27.29 4.35
C ARG A 572 -24.74 -28.43 4.17
N ALA A 573 -23.61 -28.33 4.84
CA ALA A 573 -22.60 -29.37 4.85
C ALA A 573 -22.02 -29.53 6.25
N LYS A 574 -21.29 -30.60 6.47
CA LYS A 574 -20.61 -30.84 7.74
C LYS A 574 -19.12 -31.04 7.50
N ILE A 575 -18.31 -30.27 8.19
CA ILE A 575 -16.87 -30.56 8.30
C ILE A 575 -16.63 -31.46 9.49
N SER A 576 -15.92 -32.55 9.30
CA SER A 576 -15.58 -33.49 10.37
C SER A 576 -14.24 -33.14 11.00
N ASN A 577 -14.04 -33.63 12.24
CA ASN A 577 -12.77 -33.50 12.94
C ASN A 577 -11.76 -34.56 12.46
N GLY A 578 -10.50 -34.16 12.39
CA GLY A 578 -9.35 -35.06 12.47
C GLY A 578 -8.93 -35.83 11.25
N ASP A 579 -9.65 -35.79 10.12
CA ASP A 579 -9.23 -36.55 8.96
C ASP A 579 -9.29 -35.75 7.67
N SER A 580 -8.13 -35.67 7.08
CA SER A 580 -7.93 -35.50 5.64
C SER A 580 -8.58 -34.28 4.96
N ILE A 581 -8.28 -34.16 3.73
CA ILE A 581 -8.82 -33.18 2.79
C ILE A 581 -10.31 -33.47 2.57
N GLN A 582 -11.14 -32.45 2.81
CA GLN A 582 -12.57 -32.50 2.53
C GLN A 582 -12.91 -31.56 1.38
N THR A 583 -13.78 -31.99 0.49
CA THR A 583 -14.34 -31.17 -0.58
C THR A 583 -15.73 -30.73 -0.18
N ILE A 584 -15.93 -29.42 -0.09
CA ILE A 584 -17.22 -28.82 0.28
C ILE A 584 -17.80 -28.10 -0.93
N ALA A 585 -19.06 -28.38 -1.23
CA ALA A 585 -19.81 -27.75 -2.32
C ALA A 585 -20.26 -26.34 -1.91
N VAL A 586 -19.34 -25.37 -2.02
CA VAL A 586 -19.65 -23.95 -1.87
C VAL A 586 -19.76 -23.36 -3.28
N PRO A 587 -20.87 -22.68 -3.64
CA PRO A 587 -21.04 -22.09 -4.97
C PRO A 587 -19.87 -21.20 -5.36
N SER A 588 -19.67 -21.02 -6.68
CA SER A 588 -18.77 -20.00 -7.21
C SER A 588 -19.12 -18.63 -6.61
N ALA A 589 -18.13 -17.88 -6.13
CA ALA A 589 -18.29 -16.61 -5.43
C ALA A 589 -19.21 -16.66 -4.19
N GLY A 590 -19.51 -17.86 -3.68
CA GLY A 590 -20.32 -18.05 -2.48
C GLY A 590 -19.47 -18.16 -1.21
N TYR A 591 -20.13 -18.39 -0.10
CA TYR A 591 -19.47 -18.54 1.19
C TYR A 591 -20.19 -19.54 2.10
N ALA A 592 -19.51 -20.01 3.13
CA ALA A 592 -20.06 -20.88 4.14
C ALA A 592 -19.77 -20.35 5.55
N ILE A 593 -20.70 -20.53 6.48
CA ILE A 593 -20.57 -20.08 7.87
C ILE A 593 -20.91 -21.22 8.83
N ALA A 594 -20.06 -21.45 9.82
CA ALA A 594 -20.39 -22.23 11.01
C ALA A 594 -20.38 -21.33 12.24
N ASP A 595 -21.42 -21.42 13.04
CA ASP A 595 -21.48 -20.75 14.34
C ASP A 595 -20.47 -21.36 15.33
N ALA A 596 -20.17 -20.66 16.44
CA ALA A 596 -19.21 -21.07 17.45
C ALA A 596 -19.57 -22.39 18.15
#